data_1838bebb702f06d0ee2e9ad585eff97c
#
_entry.id   1838bebb702f06d0ee2e9ad585eff97c
#
_cell.length_a   1.000
_cell.length_b   1.000
_cell.length_c   1.000
_cell.angle_alpha   90.00
_cell.angle_beta   90.00
_cell.angle_gamma   90.00
#
_symmetry.space_group_name_H-M   'P 1'
#
loop_
_entity.id
_entity.type
_entity.pdbx_description
1 polymer ?
#
loop_
_entity_poly.entity_id
_entity_poly.type
_entity_poly.pdbx_seq_one_letter_code
_entity_poly.pdbx_strand_id
1 'polypeptide(L)'
;PHPDALAFEVKEANGDHIGILYMDFHPRESKRSGAWMNSYRKQSALGKKVSPVITNVCNFTKPAGEDVPALLSFDEAQTLFHEFGHALHGLLSQCTYNKVSGTSVPRDFVELPSQIMENWASDPEVMKIYARHYQTGEAIPQSLIDKLEASGHFNQGFVTTEFMAAALLDMAYHTRTTTDLVNPNEFEKTTLDKIGLIPEIMVRYRSPYFQHIFAGGYYYAYTWAEVLDADAFEAFKETGNIFNPEKAKSFRENILAKGGSEDAMTLYKRFRGQEPSIEPLLKRKGLK
;
A
#
# COMPACT_ATOMS: atom_id res chain seq x y z
N PRO A 1 -23.21 0.75 -10.81
CA PRO A 1 -22.25 1.55 -10.09
C PRO A 1 -22.67 3.03 -10.06
N HIS A 2 -22.08 3.82 -9.14
CA HIS A 2 -22.27 5.26 -9.12
C HIS A 2 -21.74 5.89 -10.42
N PRO A 3 -22.37 6.96 -10.95
CA PRO A 3 -21.92 7.60 -12.20
C PRO A 3 -20.43 8.05 -12.18
N ASP A 4 -19.90 8.42 -11.01
CA ASP A 4 -18.50 8.83 -10.84
C ASP A 4 -17.52 7.62 -10.88
N ALA A 5 -18.02 6.39 -10.77
CA ALA A 5 -17.18 5.20 -10.80
C ALA A 5 -16.87 4.77 -12.23
N LEU A 6 -15.59 4.71 -12.58
CA LEU A 6 -15.12 4.24 -13.88
C LEU A 6 -15.00 2.72 -13.87
N ALA A 7 -15.27 2.08 -15.00
CA ALA A 7 -15.14 0.63 -15.17
C ALA A 7 -14.18 0.32 -16.32
N PHE A 8 -13.22 -0.56 -16.05
CA PHE A 8 -12.20 -0.98 -16.99
C PHE A 8 -12.22 -2.50 -17.15
N GLU A 9 -12.18 -2.96 -18.39
CA GLU A 9 -11.81 -4.33 -18.66
C GLU A 9 -10.29 -4.45 -18.70
N VAL A 10 -9.73 -5.33 -17.84
CA VAL A 10 -8.29 -5.59 -17.78
C VAL A 10 -7.98 -6.83 -18.59
N LYS A 11 -6.98 -6.71 -19.47
CA LYS A 11 -6.56 -7.77 -20.40
C LYS A 11 -5.07 -8.02 -20.35
N GLU A 12 -4.67 -9.22 -20.74
CA GLU A 12 -3.28 -9.53 -21.08
C GLU A 12 -2.87 -8.83 -22.39
N ALA A 13 -1.58 -8.75 -22.66
CA ALA A 13 -1.07 -8.17 -23.90
C ALA A 13 -1.57 -8.87 -25.18
N ASN A 14 -1.92 -10.15 -25.09
CA ASN A 14 -2.50 -10.94 -26.17
C ASN A 14 -4.03 -10.75 -26.33
N GLY A 15 -4.65 -9.92 -25.48
CA GLY A 15 -6.07 -9.64 -25.48
C GLY A 15 -6.92 -10.52 -24.55
N ASP A 16 -6.35 -11.52 -23.90
CA ASP A 16 -7.08 -12.40 -23.00
C ASP A 16 -7.64 -11.62 -21.79
N HIS A 17 -8.90 -11.88 -21.48
CA HIS A 17 -9.59 -11.25 -20.35
C HIS A 17 -9.01 -11.70 -19.01
N ILE A 18 -8.58 -10.75 -18.19
CA ILE A 18 -8.14 -10.96 -16.80
C ILE A 18 -9.31 -10.75 -15.84
N GLY A 19 -9.92 -9.57 -15.85
CA GLY A 19 -10.98 -9.19 -14.92
C GLY A 19 -11.54 -7.81 -15.19
N ILE A 20 -12.38 -7.34 -14.26
CA ILE A 20 -12.95 -6.00 -14.28
C ILE A 20 -12.41 -5.21 -13.10
N LEU A 21 -12.00 -3.97 -13.35
CA LEU A 21 -11.58 -3.01 -12.34
C LEU A 21 -12.56 -1.82 -12.32
N TYR A 22 -13.17 -1.57 -11.16
CA TYR A 22 -13.87 -0.33 -10.90
C TYR A 22 -12.96 0.63 -10.14
N MET A 23 -12.94 1.90 -10.56
CA MET A 23 -12.20 2.97 -9.90
C MET A 23 -13.15 4.08 -9.47
N ASP A 24 -13.20 4.33 -8.17
CA ASP A 24 -14.08 5.33 -7.54
C ASP A 24 -13.21 6.36 -6.80
N PHE A 25 -12.90 7.46 -7.49
CA PHE A 25 -11.86 8.38 -7.06
C PHE A 25 -12.30 9.46 -6.08
N HIS A 26 -13.56 9.88 -6.09
CA HIS A 26 -13.97 11.11 -5.44
C HIS A 26 -14.88 10.90 -4.22
N PRO A 27 -14.80 11.79 -3.20
CA PRO A 27 -15.65 11.72 -2.04
C PRO A 27 -17.12 12.04 -2.38
N ARG A 28 -18.04 11.50 -1.59
CA ARG A 28 -19.46 11.81 -1.57
C ARG A 28 -20.06 11.50 -0.20
N GLU A 29 -21.23 12.00 0.11
CA GLU A 29 -21.85 11.92 1.43
C GLU A 29 -21.94 10.50 2.00
N SER A 30 -22.30 9.51 1.18
CA SER A 30 -22.42 8.10 1.59
C SER A 30 -21.12 7.31 1.63
N LYS A 31 -19.97 7.94 1.31
CA LYS A 31 -18.67 7.28 1.19
C LYS A 31 -17.78 7.57 2.38
N ARG A 32 -17.22 6.52 3.00
CA ARG A 32 -16.23 6.70 4.07
C ARG A 32 -14.96 7.33 3.55
N SER A 33 -14.23 8.04 4.41
CA SER A 33 -12.89 8.58 4.13
C SER A 33 -11.85 7.47 4.02
N GLY A 34 -10.68 7.82 3.49
CA GLY A 34 -9.56 6.89 3.25
C GLY A 34 -9.58 6.31 1.84
N ALA A 35 -8.71 5.35 1.62
CA ALA A 35 -8.63 4.60 0.36
C ALA A 35 -8.56 3.11 0.67
N TRP A 36 -9.07 2.29 -0.25
CA TRP A 36 -9.02 0.84 -0.10
C TRP A 36 -9.31 0.13 -1.42
N MET A 37 -8.79 -1.09 -1.53
CA MET A 37 -9.20 -2.07 -2.52
C MET A 37 -10.23 -3.03 -1.93
N ASN A 38 -11.17 -3.49 -2.73
CA ASN A 38 -12.06 -4.60 -2.38
C ASN A 38 -12.37 -5.46 -3.62
N SER A 39 -12.93 -6.66 -3.38
CA SER A 39 -13.35 -7.59 -4.41
C SER A 39 -14.86 -7.83 -4.35
N TYR A 40 -15.58 -7.47 -5.38
CA TYR A 40 -16.97 -7.93 -5.54
C TYR A 40 -17.03 -9.41 -5.91
N ARG A 41 -16.01 -9.88 -6.62
CA ARG A 41 -15.83 -11.28 -6.97
C ARG A 41 -14.34 -11.60 -6.99
N LYS A 42 -13.93 -12.57 -6.19
CA LYS A 42 -12.55 -13.06 -6.18
C LYS A 42 -12.31 -14.04 -7.33
N GLN A 43 -11.07 -14.07 -7.81
CA GLN A 43 -10.63 -15.07 -8.78
C GLN A 43 -10.72 -16.49 -8.19
N SER A 44 -11.05 -17.48 -9.01
CA SER A 44 -10.99 -18.91 -8.66
C SER A 44 -10.76 -19.74 -9.92
N ALA A 45 -10.03 -20.85 -9.78
CA ALA A 45 -9.87 -21.87 -10.80
C ALA A 45 -10.50 -23.20 -10.41
N LEU A 46 -11.31 -23.24 -9.34
CA LEU A 46 -12.02 -24.45 -8.93
C LEU A 46 -13.17 -24.74 -9.91
N GLY A 47 -13.01 -25.80 -10.68
CA GLY A 47 -13.94 -26.15 -11.75
C GLY A 47 -13.88 -25.19 -12.92
N LYS A 48 -14.84 -24.27 -13.03
CA LYS A 48 -14.82 -23.22 -14.06
C LYS A 48 -14.00 -22.02 -13.61
N LYS A 49 -13.08 -21.54 -14.48
CA LYS A 49 -12.34 -20.33 -14.22
C LYS A 49 -13.28 -19.13 -14.00
N VAL A 50 -13.11 -18.43 -12.89
CA VAL A 50 -13.86 -17.25 -12.50
C VAL A 50 -12.93 -16.05 -12.52
N SER A 51 -13.21 -15.06 -13.36
CA SER A 51 -12.47 -13.81 -13.43
C SER A 51 -12.81 -12.90 -12.24
N PRO A 52 -11.85 -12.16 -11.69
CA PRO A 52 -12.09 -11.25 -10.59
C PRO A 52 -12.85 -10.00 -11.01
N VAL A 53 -13.57 -9.41 -10.07
CA VAL A 53 -14.17 -8.08 -10.18
C VAL A 53 -13.69 -7.29 -8.97
N ILE A 54 -12.83 -6.33 -9.22
CA ILE A 54 -12.08 -5.57 -8.23
C ILE A 54 -12.56 -4.12 -8.22
N THR A 55 -12.47 -3.47 -7.08
CA THR A 55 -12.70 -2.04 -6.95
C THR A 55 -11.57 -1.37 -6.18
N ASN A 56 -11.10 -0.24 -6.69
CA ASN A 56 -10.29 0.72 -5.96
C ASN A 56 -11.16 1.92 -5.60
N VAL A 57 -11.17 2.25 -4.32
CA VAL A 57 -11.90 3.39 -3.77
C VAL A 57 -10.91 4.38 -3.20
N CYS A 58 -11.00 5.63 -3.63
CA CYS A 58 -10.21 6.75 -3.12
C CYS A 58 -11.15 7.90 -2.71
N ASN A 59 -10.60 8.94 -2.13
CA ASN A 59 -11.31 10.16 -1.77
C ASN A 59 -10.52 11.40 -2.20
N PHE A 60 -10.07 11.40 -3.45
CA PHE A 60 -9.30 12.49 -4.03
C PHE A 60 -10.15 13.73 -4.25
N THR A 61 -9.53 14.88 -4.15
CA THR A 61 -10.19 16.18 -4.38
C THR A 61 -10.91 16.20 -5.73
N LYS A 62 -12.17 16.59 -5.74
CA LYS A 62 -12.93 16.77 -6.99
C LYS A 62 -12.40 17.97 -7.78
N PRO A 63 -12.57 17.96 -9.12
CA PRO A 63 -12.39 19.17 -9.92
C PRO A 63 -13.21 20.34 -9.39
N ALA A 64 -12.64 21.54 -9.41
CA ALA A 64 -13.34 22.75 -8.95
C ALA A 64 -14.41 23.25 -9.95
N GLY A 65 -14.46 22.68 -11.16
CA GLY A 65 -15.40 22.98 -12.23
C GLY A 65 -15.18 22.11 -13.45
N GLU A 66 -16.05 22.21 -14.44
CA GLU A 66 -15.99 21.37 -15.66
C GLU A 66 -14.69 21.57 -16.47
N ASP A 67 -14.13 22.78 -16.43
CA ASP A 67 -12.91 23.14 -17.20
C ASP A 67 -11.60 23.01 -16.41
N VAL A 68 -11.68 22.62 -15.12
CA VAL A 68 -10.50 22.51 -14.25
C VAL A 68 -10.32 21.08 -13.84
N PRO A 69 -9.21 20.41 -14.26
CA PRO A 69 -8.97 19.03 -13.85
C PRO A 69 -8.74 18.90 -12.35
N ALA A 70 -9.04 17.75 -11.78
CA ALA A 70 -8.60 17.40 -10.43
C ALA A 70 -7.07 17.30 -10.43
N LEU A 71 -6.41 18.22 -9.73
CA LEU A 71 -4.97 18.18 -9.53
C LEU A 71 -4.69 17.43 -8.23
N LEU A 72 -4.09 16.26 -8.33
CA LEU A 72 -3.75 15.45 -7.18
C LEU A 72 -2.50 16.00 -6.48
N SER A 73 -2.48 15.94 -5.16
CA SER A 73 -1.23 16.07 -4.41
C SER A 73 -0.32 14.88 -4.68
N PHE A 74 0.96 14.99 -4.31
CA PHE A 74 1.88 13.86 -4.44
C PHE A 74 1.43 12.65 -3.59
N ASP A 75 0.94 12.89 -2.38
CA ASP A 75 0.40 11.85 -1.49
C ASP A 75 -0.83 11.15 -2.09
N GLU A 76 -1.72 11.90 -2.77
CA GLU A 76 -2.86 11.31 -3.47
C GLU A 76 -2.41 10.46 -4.67
N ALA A 77 -1.37 10.88 -5.38
CA ALA A 77 -0.77 10.08 -6.46
C ALA A 77 -0.13 8.80 -5.91
N GLN A 78 0.64 8.87 -4.81
CA GLN A 78 1.17 7.68 -4.14
C GLN A 78 0.04 6.75 -3.68
N THR A 79 -1.03 7.28 -3.10
CA THR A 79 -2.21 6.50 -2.71
C THR A 79 -2.82 5.76 -3.88
N LEU A 80 -2.89 6.39 -5.07
CA LEU A 80 -3.37 5.73 -6.29
C LEU A 80 -2.49 4.53 -6.67
N PHE A 81 -1.18 4.68 -6.63
CA PHE A 81 -0.25 3.58 -6.90
C PHE A 81 -0.39 2.47 -5.86
N HIS A 82 -0.52 2.82 -4.58
CA HIS A 82 -0.75 1.90 -3.48
C HIS A 82 -2.01 1.04 -3.72
N GLU A 83 -3.16 1.67 -3.91
CA GLU A 83 -4.42 0.96 -4.13
C GLU A 83 -4.39 0.14 -5.43
N PHE A 84 -3.68 0.63 -6.45
CA PHE A 84 -3.48 -0.13 -7.68
C PHE A 84 -2.61 -1.37 -7.46
N GLY A 85 -1.65 -1.34 -6.54
CA GLY A 85 -0.89 -2.52 -6.13
C GLY A 85 -1.79 -3.61 -5.53
N HIS A 86 -2.73 -3.24 -4.66
CA HIS A 86 -3.75 -4.16 -4.17
C HIS A 86 -4.67 -4.66 -5.29
N ALA A 87 -5.05 -3.78 -6.23
CA ALA A 87 -5.87 -4.18 -7.38
C ALA A 87 -5.15 -5.20 -8.26
N LEU A 88 -3.86 -5.02 -8.53
CA LEU A 88 -3.04 -5.99 -9.26
C LEU A 88 -2.99 -7.33 -8.54
N HIS A 89 -2.86 -7.33 -7.21
CA HIS A 89 -2.89 -8.56 -6.40
C HIS A 89 -4.22 -9.31 -6.57
N GLY A 90 -5.34 -8.59 -6.58
CA GLY A 90 -6.66 -9.17 -6.84
C GLY A 90 -6.87 -9.65 -8.27
N LEU A 91 -6.45 -8.86 -9.25
CA LEU A 91 -6.66 -9.12 -10.68
C LEU A 91 -5.78 -10.26 -11.20
N LEU A 92 -4.50 -10.29 -10.81
CA LEU A 92 -3.51 -11.22 -11.36
C LEU A 92 -3.44 -12.56 -10.59
N SER A 93 -4.29 -12.74 -9.58
CA SER A 93 -4.37 -14.00 -8.83
C SER A 93 -4.71 -15.19 -9.72
N GLN A 94 -4.06 -16.33 -9.46
CA GLN A 94 -4.25 -17.60 -10.18
C GLN A 94 -4.42 -18.78 -9.21
N CYS A 95 -5.19 -18.57 -8.15
CA CYS A 95 -5.45 -19.58 -7.12
C CYS A 95 -6.56 -20.54 -7.53
N THR A 96 -6.46 -21.79 -7.10
CA THR A 96 -7.53 -22.76 -7.26
C THR A 96 -8.76 -22.34 -6.44
N TYR A 97 -8.56 -21.92 -5.21
CA TYR A 97 -9.63 -21.57 -4.27
C TYR A 97 -9.72 -20.06 -4.06
N ASN A 98 -10.91 -19.51 -4.13
CA ASN A 98 -11.15 -18.08 -3.90
C ASN A 98 -10.81 -17.60 -2.48
N LYS A 99 -10.82 -18.49 -1.49
CA LYS A 99 -10.47 -18.16 -0.09
C LYS A 99 -9.02 -17.73 0.10
N VAL A 100 -8.13 -18.18 -0.77
CA VAL A 100 -6.70 -17.85 -0.73
C VAL A 100 -6.29 -16.96 -1.91
N SER A 101 -7.25 -16.43 -2.67
CA SER A 101 -7.02 -15.66 -3.88
C SER A 101 -6.77 -14.18 -3.56
N GLY A 102 -5.88 -13.55 -4.33
CA GLY A 102 -5.58 -12.13 -4.27
C GLY A 102 -5.11 -11.70 -2.87
N THR A 103 -5.74 -10.69 -2.32
CA THR A 103 -5.42 -10.11 -1.01
C THR A 103 -5.80 -11.00 0.20
N SER A 104 -6.20 -12.25 -0.02
CA SER A 104 -6.45 -13.23 1.05
C SER A 104 -5.15 -13.89 1.52
N VAL A 105 -4.23 -13.08 2.02
CA VAL A 105 -2.90 -13.42 2.54
C VAL A 105 -2.79 -13.03 4.02
N PRO A 106 -1.75 -13.45 4.75
CA PRO A 106 -1.47 -12.91 6.07
C PRO A 106 -1.43 -11.39 6.09
N ARG A 107 -1.90 -10.78 7.19
CA ARG A 107 -2.00 -9.32 7.31
C ARG A 107 -0.67 -8.61 7.15
N ASP A 108 0.40 -9.20 7.63
CA ASP A 108 1.77 -8.69 7.53
C ASP A 108 2.44 -8.92 6.16
N PHE A 109 1.68 -9.42 5.19
CA PHE A 109 2.13 -9.58 3.80
C PHE A 109 1.25 -8.82 2.79
N VAL A 110 0.03 -8.47 3.18
CA VAL A 110 -0.97 -7.90 2.26
C VAL A 110 -0.54 -6.54 1.69
N GLU A 111 0.25 -5.78 2.44
CA GLU A 111 0.72 -4.45 2.04
C GLU A 111 1.98 -4.47 1.13
N LEU A 112 2.63 -5.61 0.95
CA LEU A 112 3.80 -5.68 0.06
C LEU A 112 3.46 -5.27 -1.38
N PRO A 113 2.39 -5.77 -2.04
CA PRO A 113 2.04 -5.38 -3.39
C PRO A 113 1.62 -3.92 -3.54
N SER A 114 1.03 -3.33 -2.51
CA SER A 114 0.62 -1.93 -2.51
C SER A 114 1.79 -0.99 -2.27
N GLN A 115 2.54 -1.19 -1.19
CA GLN A 115 3.66 -0.31 -0.82
C GLN A 115 4.82 -0.36 -1.83
N ILE A 116 5.08 -1.50 -2.47
CA ILE A 116 6.12 -1.55 -3.50
C ILE A 116 5.80 -0.63 -4.68
N MET A 117 4.52 -0.47 -5.05
CA MET A 117 4.12 0.42 -6.15
C MET A 117 4.38 1.89 -5.86
N GLU A 118 4.38 2.31 -4.58
CA GLU A 118 4.72 3.66 -4.17
C GLU A 118 6.15 4.06 -4.55
N ASN A 119 7.07 3.08 -4.63
CA ASN A 119 8.44 3.33 -5.08
C ASN A 119 8.49 3.77 -6.54
N TRP A 120 7.63 3.21 -7.41
CA TRP A 120 7.51 3.70 -8.80
C TRP A 120 6.85 5.08 -8.86
N ALA A 121 5.86 5.37 -8.00
CA ALA A 121 5.27 6.71 -7.96
C ALA A 121 6.29 7.79 -7.64
N SER A 122 7.28 7.46 -6.79
CA SER A 122 8.34 8.36 -6.34
C SER A 122 9.54 8.41 -7.27
N ASP A 123 9.66 7.48 -8.22
CA ASP A 123 10.83 7.39 -9.09
C ASP A 123 10.87 8.55 -10.11
N PRO A 124 12.00 9.26 -10.26
CA PRO A 124 12.13 10.39 -11.18
C PRO A 124 11.77 10.10 -12.63
N GLU A 125 12.08 8.90 -13.14
CA GLU A 125 11.75 8.52 -14.53
C GLU A 125 10.24 8.34 -14.69
N VAL A 126 9.59 7.72 -13.70
CA VAL A 126 8.14 7.52 -13.67
C VAL A 126 7.41 8.84 -13.47
N MET A 127 7.90 9.71 -12.59
CA MET A 127 7.32 11.04 -12.37
C MET A 127 7.30 11.86 -13.67
N LYS A 128 8.34 11.81 -14.48
CA LYS A 128 8.39 12.47 -15.80
C LYS A 128 7.37 11.95 -16.79
N ILE A 129 6.86 10.73 -16.59
CA ILE A 129 5.80 10.15 -17.44
C ILE A 129 4.42 10.67 -17.04
N TYR A 130 4.09 10.64 -15.74
CA TYR A 130 2.73 10.97 -15.28
C TYR A 130 2.56 12.40 -14.78
N ALA A 131 3.59 13.00 -14.16
CA ALA A 131 3.50 14.34 -13.60
C ALA A 131 3.76 15.38 -14.69
N ARG A 132 2.70 15.72 -15.41
CA ARG A 132 2.75 16.70 -16.53
C ARG A 132 1.86 17.88 -16.24
N HIS A 133 2.31 19.06 -16.66
CA HIS A 133 1.53 20.28 -16.53
C HIS A 133 0.24 20.16 -17.36
N TYR A 134 -0.90 20.32 -16.70
CA TYR A 134 -2.22 19.99 -17.29
C TYR A 134 -2.59 20.84 -18.53
N GLN A 135 -2.01 22.03 -18.70
CA GLN A 135 -2.25 22.89 -19.86
C GLN A 135 -1.17 22.71 -20.93
N THR A 136 0.11 22.67 -20.55
CA THR A 136 1.22 22.65 -21.52
C THR A 136 1.67 21.25 -21.89
N GLY A 137 1.37 20.23 -21.08
CA GLY A 137 1.85 18.86 -21.25
C GLY A 137 3.34 18.66 -20.91
N GLU A 138 4.04 19.71 -20.49
CA GLU A 138 5.45 19.63 -20.08
C GLU A 138 5.61 18.73 -18.86
N ALA A 139 6.68 17.92 -18.86
CA ALA A 139 7.00 17.08 -17.70
C ALA A 139 7.43 17.94 -16.50
N ILE A 140 7.22 17.41 -15.31
CA ILE A 140 7.67 18.03 -14.05
C ILE A 140 9.16 18.42 -14.14
N PRO A 141 9.54 19.67 -13.78
CA PRO A 141 10.92 20.10 -13.77
C PRO A 141 11.79 19.31 -12.79
N GLN A 142 13.03 18.98 -13.17
CA GLN A 142 13.96 18.25 -12.29
C GLN A 142 14.11 18.94 -10.92
N SER A 143 14.13 20.26 -10.88
CA SER A 143 14.24 21.03 -9.62
C SER A 143 13.08 20.78 -8.63
N LEU A 144 11.89 20.38 -9.10
CA LEU A 144 10.79 20.00 -8.23
C LEU A 144 10.93 18.55 -7.75
N ILE A 145 11.43 17.66 -8.61
CA ILE A 145 11.76 16.29 -8.22
C ILE A 145 12.82 16.30 -7.11
N ASP A 146 13.91 17.06 -7.30
CA ASP A 146 14.98 17.19 -6.30
C ASP A 146 14.47 17.70 -4.95
N LYS A 147 13.50 18.62 -4.97
CA LYS A 147 12.85 19.12 -3.74
C LYS A 147 11.98 18.06 -3.05
N LEU A 148 11.25 17.27 -3.83
CA LEU A 148 10.47 16.15 -3.27
C LEU A 148 11.37 15.12 -2.63
N GLU A 149 12.46 14.73 -3.29
CA GLU A 149 13.44 13.79 -2.72
C GLU A 149 14.06 14.34 -1.43
N ALA A 150 14.49 15.60 -1.44
CA ALA A 150 15.06 16.25 -0.25
C ALA A 150 14.05 16.34 0.92
N SER A 151 12.77 16.58 0.62
CA SER A 151 11.72 16.64 1.64
C SER A 151 11.42 15.28 2.25
N GLY A 152 11.65 14.19 1.52
CA GLY A 152 11.40 12.82 1.96
C GLY A 152 12.24 12.39 3.17
N HIS A 153 13.39 13.04 3.42
CA HIS A 153 14.22 12.78 4.59
C HIS A 153 13.94 13.74 5.77
N PHE A 154 13.13 14.77 5.53
CA PHE A 154 12.84 15.74 6.58
C PHE A 154 12.01 15.11 7.69
N ASN A 155 12.48 15.29 8.92
CA ASN A 155 11.76 14.89 10.13
C ASN A 155 11.42 13.38 10.24
N GLN A 156 12.19 12.50 9.59
CA GLN A 156 11.93 11.06 9.56
C GLN A 156 11.98 10.40 10.96
N GLY A 157 12.78 10.94 11.87
CA GLY A 157 12.77 10.47 13.28
C GLY A 157 11.42 10.67 13.94
N PHE A 158 10.79 11.84 13.75
CA PHE A 158 9.45 12.13 14.27
C PHE A 158 8.40 11.20 13.66
N VAL A 159 8.32 11.16 12.32
CA VAL A 159 7.31 10.37 11.60
C VAL A 159 7.41 8.88 11.92
N THR A 160 8.63 8.34 11.94
CA THR A 160 8.85 6.93 12.27
C THR A 160 8.47 6.63 13.73
N THR A 161 8.83 7.50 14.67
CA THR A 161 8.49 7.33 16.08
C THR A 161 6.98 7.41 16.33
N GLU A 162 6.28 8.35 15.71
CA GLU A 162 4.83 8.49 15.78
C GLU A 162 4.13 7.21 15.29
N PHE A 163 4.58 6.68 14.15
CA PHE A 163 4.02 5.46 13.57
C PHE A 163 4.30 4.23 14.44
N MET A 164 5.54 4.05 14.88
CA MET A 164 5.93 2.93 15.74
C MET A 164 5.23 2.97 17.10
N ALA A 165 4.99 4.16 17.66
CA ALA A 165 4.23 4.32 18.89
C ALA A 165 2.80 3.77 18.73
N ALA A 166 2.14 4.00 17.61
CA ALA A 166 0.83 3.44 17.31
C ALA A 166 0.86 1.90 17.20
N ALA A 167 1.87 1.34 16.51
CA ALA A 167 2.04 -0.10 16.40
C ALA A 167 2.29 -0.78 17.76
N LEU A 168 3.12 -0.16 18.60
CA LEU A 168 3.41 -0.66 19.95
C LEU A 168 2.19 -0.54 20.88
N LEU A 169 1.39 0.51 20.75
CA LEU A 169 0.15 0.67 21.50
C LEU A 169 -0.88 -0.41 21.09
N ASP A 170 -1.01 -0.68 19.78
CA ASP A 170 -1.85 -1.76 19.27
C ASP A 170 -1.44 -3.12 19.86
N MET A 171 -0.15 -3.43 19.81
CA MET A 171 0.38 -4.66 20.39
C MET A 171 0.18 -4.72 21.91
N ALA A 172 0.31 -3.61 22.63
CA ALA A 172 0.08 -3.56 24.07
C ALA A 172 -1.38 -3.91 24.43
N TYR A 173 -2.35 -3.45 23.64
CA TYR A 173 -3.76 -3.86 23.81
C TYR A 173 -3.95 -5.35 23.57
N HIS A 174 -3.36 -5.92 22.52
CA HIS A 174 -3.62 -7.29 22.06
C HIS A 174 -2.76 -8.35 22.75
N THR A 175 -1.71 -7.97 23.47
CA THR A 175 -0.92 -8.90 24.30
C THR A 175 -1.41 -9.00 25.74
N ARG A 176 -2.50 -8.32 26.11
CA ARG A 176 -3.10 -8.42 27.43
C ARG A 176 -3.65 -9.84 27.64
N THR A 177 -3.37 -10.37 28.81
CA THR A 177 -3.82 -11.72 29.24
C THR A 177 -5.06 -11.68 30.13
N THR A 178 -5.56 -10.47 30.46
CA THR A 178 -6.77 -10.28 31.28
C THR A 178 -7.82 -9.47 30.52
N THR A 179 -9.07 -9.63 30.92
CA THR A 179 -10.23 -8.89 30.40
C THR A 179 -10.63 -7.69 31.26
N ASP A 180 -9.81 -7.34 32.24
CA ASP A 180 -10.08 -6.20 33.11
C ASP A 180 -10.23 -4.91 32.32
N LEU A 181 -11.21 -4.09 32.70
CA LEU A 181 -11.39 -2.77 32.11
C LEU A 181 -10.20 -1.90 32.47
N VAL A 182 -9.71 -1.16 31.48
CA VAL A 182 -8.66 -0.16 31.63
C VAL A 182 -9.17 1.21 31.21
N ASN A 183 -8.69 2.24 31.88
CA ASN A 183 -8.87 3.59 31.37
C ASN A 183 -8.00 3.78 30.13
N PRO A 184 -8.56 4.05 28.96
CA PRO A 184 -7.79 4.13 27.71
C PRO A 184 -6.67 5.19 27.74
N ASN A 185 -6.91 6.35 28.39
CA ASN A 185 -5.92 7.42 28.48
C ASN A 185 -4.73 7.03 29.36
N GLU A 186 -5.00 6.37 30.50
CA GLU A 186 -3.95 5.89 31.41
C GLU A 186 -3.16 4.75 30.79
N PHE A 187 -3.83 3.83 30.11
CA PHE A 187 -3.20 2.71 29.43
C PHE A 187 -2.28 3.20 28.29
N GLU A 188 -2.78 4.12 27.47
CA GLU A 188 -2.02 4.77 26.40
C GLU A 188 -0.78 5.46 26.97
N LYS A 189 -0.97 6.35 27.96
CA LYS A 189 0.14 7.06 28.61
C LYS A 189 1.18 6.09 29.18
N THR A 190 0.75 5.11 29.95
CA THR A 190 1.67 4.15 30.59
C THR A 190 2.43 3.32 29.55
N THR A 191 1.79 2.97 28.45
CA THR A 191 2.43 2.21 27.35
C THR A 191 3.48 3.06 26.64
N LEU A 192 3.14 4.30 26.33
CA LEU A 192 4.02 5.21 25.60
C LEU A 192 5.18 5.72 26.47
N ASP A 193 4.96 5.95 27.76
CA ASP A 193 6.02 6.29 28.70
C ASP A 193 7.10 5.17 28.78
N LYS A 194 6.70 3.89 28.72
CA LYS A 194 7.63 2.75 28.74
C LYS A 194 8.59 2.72 27.55
N ILE A 195 8.19 3.23 26.41
CA ILE A 195 9.04 3.34 25.22
C ILE A 195 9.79 4.66 25.14
N GLY A 196 9.63 5.53 26.14
CA GLY A 196 10.30 6.82 26.21
C GLY A 196 9.78 7.84 25.21
N LEU A 197 8.51 7.73 24.80
CA LEU A 197 7.92 8.71 23.88
C LEU A 197 7.92 10.10 24.53
N ILE A 198 8.50 11.07 23.84
CA ILE A 198 8.55 12.46 24.30
C ILE A 198 7.15 13.09 24.20
N PRO A 199 6.81 14.04 25.08
CA PRO A 199 5.45 14.61 25.15
C PRO A 199 5.04 15.43 23.93
N GLU A 200 6.01 15.85 23.11
CA GLU A 200 5.78 16.58 21.85
C GLU A 200 5.28 15.66 20.72
N ILE A 201 5.46 14.34 20.87
CA ILE A 201 4.94 13.36 19.90
C ILE A 201 3.65 12.78 20.45
N MET A 202 2.53 13.14 19.84
CA MET A 202 1.27 12.43 20.07
C MET A 202 1.23 11.16 19.25
N VAL A 203 0.71 10.09 19.85
CA VAL A 203 0.47 8.85 19.08
C VAL A 203 -0.49 9.13 17.92
N ARG A 204 -0.19 8.57 16.76
CA ARG A 204 -0.92 8.79 15.49
C ARG A 204 -2.44 8.64 15.63
N TYR A 205 -2.89 7.70 16.42
CA TYR A 205 -4.29 7.47 16.77
C TYR A 205 -4.43 7.33 18.28
N ARG A 206 -5.22 8.20 18.89
CA ARG A 206 -5.64 8.02 20.28
C ARG A 206 -6.63 6.85 20.35
N SER A 207 -6.56 6.07 21.40
CA SER A 207 -7.35 4.85 21.59
C SER A 207 -8.83 4.96 21.22
N PRO A 208 -9.56 6.05 21.51
CA PRO A 208 -11.00 6.17 21.19
C PRO A 208 -11.34 6.18 19.69
N TYR A 209 -10.40 6.54 18.81
CA TYR A 209 -10.62 6.59 17.36
C TYR A 209 -9.61 5.76 16.56
N PHE A 210 -8.85 4.90 17.21
CA PHE A 210 -7.93 3.97 16.57
C PHE A 210 -8.68 2.74 16.06
N GLN A 211 -9.34 2.85 14.93
CA GLN A 211 -10.16 1.79 14.35
C GLN A 211 -9.45 0.45 14.19
N HIS A 212 -8.16 0.47 13.84
CA HIS A 212 -7.37 -0.74 13.59
C HIS A 212 -7.34 -1.70 14.79
N ILE A 213 -7.28 -1.19 16.03
CA ILE A 213 -7.26 -2.02 17.23
C ILE A 213 -8.53 -2.88 17.41
N PHE A 214 -9.65 -2.50 16.78
CA PHE A 214 -10.90 -3.27 16.83
C PHE A 214 -10.97 -4.36 15.73
N ALA A 215 -10.00 -4.40 14.83
CA ALA A 215 -9.90 -5.41 13.78
C ALA A 215 -8.84 -6.49 14.09
N GLY A 216 -7.92 -6.21 15.02
CA GLY A 216 -6.87 -7.13 15.48
C GLY A 216 -5.53 -6.42 15.71
N GLY A 217 -4.60 -7.06 16.42
CA GLY A 217 -3.26 -6.58 16.71
C GLY A 217 -2.32 -6.70 15.51
N TYR A 218 -2.50 -5.90 14.50
CA TYR A 218 -1.74 -6.02 13.25
C TYR A 218 -1.20 -4.69 12.69
N TYR A 219 -1.29 -3.60 13.43
CA TYR A 219 -0.83 -2.30 12.91
C TYR A 219 0.68 -2.28 12.58
N TYR A 220 1.47 -3.13 13.24
CA TYR A 220 2.88 -3.37 12.89
C TYR A 220 3.09 -3.82 11.43
N ALA A 221 2.06 -4.40 10.81
CA ALA A 221 2.14 -4.97 9.46
C ALA A 221 2.57 -3.95 8.40
N TYR A 222 2.18 -2.68 8.55
CA TYR A 222 2.61 -1.62 7.65
C TYR A 222 4.12 -1.40 7.69
N THR A 223 4.72 -1.35 8.89
CA THR A 223 6.18 -1.20 9.04
C THR A 223 6.93 -2.45 8.55
N TRP A 224 6.38 -3.65 8.84
CA TRP A 224 6.95 -4.88 8.31
C TRP A 224 6.91 -4.91 6.78
N ALA A 225 5.79 -4.52 6.20
CA ALA A 225 5.64 -4.41 4.75
C ALA A 225 6.57 -3.35 4.14
N GLU A 226 6.87 -2.24 4.86
CA GLU A 226 7.91 -1.29 4.44
C GLU A 226 9.30 -1.93 4.32
N VAL A 227 9.63 -2.88 5.21
CA VAL A 227 10.87 -3.66 5.09
C VAL A 227 10.83 -4.52 3.83
N LEU A 228 9.72 -5.23 3.63
CA LEU A 228 9.55 -6.12 2.48
C LEU A 228 9.57 -5.34 1.15
N ASP A 229 8.84 -4.23 1.06
CA ASP A 229 8.75 -3.43 -0.16
C ASP A 229 10.08 -2.77 -0.53
N ALA A 230 10.80 -2.22 0.44
CA ALA A 230 12.08 -1.58 0.20
C ALA A 230 13.11 -2.58 -0.33
N ASP A 231 13.21 -3.76 0.28
CA ASP A 231 14.11 -4.82 -0.19
C ASP A 231 13.64 -5.45 -1.51
N ALA A 232 12.32 -5.58 -1.72
CA ALA A 232 11.75 -6.07 -2.97
C ALA A 232 12.00 -5.10 -4.14
N PHE A 233 11.89 -3.79 -3.90
CA PHE A 233 12.20 -2.79 -4.92
C PHE A 233 13.70 -2.75 -5.25
N GLU A 234 14.56 -3.00 -4.26
CA GLU A 234 15.99 -3.13 -4.49
C GLU A 234 16.32 -4.24 -5.50
N ALA A 235 15.54 -5.34 -5.53
CA ALA A 235 15.70 -6.39 -6.54
C ALA A 235 15.50 -5.91 -7.99
N PHE A 236 14.69 -4.86 -8.20
CA PHE A 236 14.56 -4.21 -9.51
C PHE A 236 15.75 -3.29 -9.77
N LYS A 237 16.17 -2.47 -8.81
CA LYS A 237 17.33 -1.57 -8.94
C LYS A 237 18.62 -2.32 -9.23
N GLU A 238 18.83 -3.48 -8.60
CA GLU A 238 19.99 -4.36 -8.83
C GLU A 238 20.12 -4.80 -10.29
N THR A 239 19.04 -4.81 -11.06
CA THR A 239 19.08 -5.10 -12.51
C THR A 239 19.56 -3.91 -13.35
N GLY A 240 19.69 -2.72 -12.78
CA GLY A 240 19.92 -1.46 -13.51
C GLY A 240 18.72 -0.94 -14.28
N ASN A 241 17.55 -1.56 -14.16
CA ASN A 241 16.32 -1.15 -14.83
C ASN A 241 15.10 -1.48 -13.96
N ILE A 242 14.45 -0.46 -13.40
CA ILE A 242 13.27 -0.63 -12.55
C ILE A 242 12.05 -1.20 -13.30
N PHE A 243 12.09 -1.21 -14.64
CA PHE A 243 11.09 -1.84 -15.50
C PHE A 243 11.55 -3.19 -16.05
N ASN A 244 12.50 -3.85 -15.39
CA ASN A 244 13.03 -5.14 -15.85
C ASN A 244 11.91 -6.19 -15.99
N PRO A 245 11.64 -6.72 -17.21
CA PRO A 245 10.50 -7.59 -17.48
C PRO A 245 10.61 -8.95 -16.79
N GLU A 246 11.84 -9.47 -16.59
CA GLU A 246 12.05 -10.76 -15.92
C GLU A 246 11.74 -10.64 -14.43
N LYS A 247 12.20 -9.55 -13.77
CA LYS A 247 11.84 -9.27 -12.38
C LYS A 247 10.35 -9.03 -12.22
N ALA A 248 9.73 -8.25 -13.09
CA ALA A 248 8.29 -8.01 -13.09
C ALA A 248 7.51 -9.33 -13.24
N LYS A 249 7.93 -10.20 -14.16
CA LYS A 249 7.37 -11.54 -14.31
C LYS A 249 7.53 -12.37 -13.05
N SER A 250 8.72 -12.38 -12.45
CA SER A 250 8.98 -13.12 -11.20
C SER A 250 8.11 -12.60 -10.05
N PHE A 251 7.94 -11.28 -9.90
CA PHE A 251 7.06 -10.68 -8.91
C PHE A 251 5.59 -11.09 -9.15
N ARG A 252 5.14 -11.01 -10.39
CA ARG A 252 3.79 -11.44 -10.78
C ARG A 252 3.55 -12.92 -10.43
N GLU A 253 4.46 -13.83 -10.83
CA GLU A 253 4.27 -15.27 -10.70
C GLU A 253 4.44 -15.77 -9.26
N ASN A 254 5.33 -15.18 -8.48
CA ASN A 254 5.63 -15.63 -7.12
C ASN A 254 4.85 -14.88 -6.04
N ILE A 255 4.45 -13.63 -6.26
CA ILE A 255 3.73 -12.82 -5.27
C ILE A 255 2.27 -12.66 -5.68
N LEU A 256 2.00 -11.94 -6.79
CA LEU A 256 0.63 -11.52 -7.14
C LEU A 256 -0.28 -12.71 -7.51
N ALA A 257 0.24 -13.68 -8.26
CA ALA A 257 -0.55 -14.82 -8.72
C ALA A 257 -0.86 -15.84 -7.61
N LYS A 258 -0.04 -15.87 -6.56
CA LYS A 258 -0.10 -16.92 -5.53
C LYS A 258 -1.10 -16.64 -4.41
N GLY A 259 -1.42 -15.39 -4.14
CA GLY A 259 -2.26 -15.05 -2.99
C GLY A 259 -1.75 -15.75 -1.72
N GLY A 260 -2.64 -16.30 -0.92
CA GLY A 260 -2.33 -17.06 0.29
C GLY A 260 -2.25 -18.58 0.09
N SER A 261 -1.94 -19.05 -1.13
CA SER A 261 -1.88 -20.50 -1.42
C SER A 261 -0.63 -21.18 -0.87
N GLU A 262 0.40 -20.41 -0.53
CA GLU A 262 1.67 -20.88 0.03
C GLU A 262 2.12 -19.92 1.14
N ASP A 263 3.11 -20.33 1.92
CA ASP A 263 3.71 -19.48 2.95
C ASP A 263 4.32 -18.21 2.35
N ALA A 264 4.01 -17.05 2.93
CA ALA A 264 4.36 -15.75 2.41
C ALA A 264 5.90 -15.55 2.30
N MET A 265 6.67 -15.96 3.30
CA MET A 265 8.11 -15.84 3.28
C MET A 265 8.75 -16.76 2.24
N THR A 266 8.16 -17.93 2.01
CA THR A 266 8.58 -18.84 0.93
C THR A 266 8.39 -18.20 -0.44
N LEU A 267 7.24 -17.54 -0.66
CA LEU A 267 6.94 -16.82 -1.90
C LEU A 267 7.90 -15.63 -2.08
N TYR A 268 8.13 -14.88 -1.02
CA TYR A 268 9.06 -13.76 -1.03
C TYR A 268 10.48 -14.19 -1.43
N LYS A 269 11.00 -15.25 -0.82
CA LYS A 269 12.34 -15.79 -1.13
C LYS A 269 12.46 -16.28 -2.58
N ARG A 270 11.40 -16.85 -3.14
CA ARG A 270 11.40 -17.23 -4.58
C ARG A 270 11.54 -16.02 -5.49
N PHE A 271 10.89 -14.91 -5.14
CA PHE A 271 11.02 -13.67 -5.89
C PHE A 271 12.36 -12.98 -5.65
N ARG A 272 12.73 -12.78 -4.38
CA ARG A 272 13.89 -11.99 -3.99
C ARG A 272 15.21 -12.74 -4.13
N GLY A 273 15.20 -14.07 -3.89
CA GLY A 273 16.37 -14.94 -3.84
C GLY A 273 17.01 -15.05 -2.46
N GLN A 274 16.50 -14.29 -1.47
CA GLN A 274 17.02 -14.26 -0.10
C GLN A 274 15.90 -13.84 0.88
N GLU A 275 16.20 -13.86 2.18
CA GLU A 275 15.34 -13.24 3.19
C GLU A 275 15.40 -11.71 3.08
N PRO A 276 14.31 -11.02 3.50
CA PRO A 276 14.27 -9.55 3.45
C PRO A 276 15.33 -8.95 4.38
N SER A 277 15.90 -7.82 3.96
CA SER A 277 16.83 -7.02 4.74
C SER A 277 16.18 -5.69 5.12
N ILE A 278 16.44 -5.20 6.34
CA ILE A 278 16.03 -3.86 6.79
C ILE A 278 16.87 -2.74 6.15
N GLU A 279 18.05 -3.06 5.63
CA GLU A 279 19.02 -2.07 5.13
C GLU A 279 18.44 -1.13 4.07
N PRO A 280 17.71 -1.62 3.03
CA PRO A 280 17.09 -0.75 2.04
C PRO A 280 16.11 0.26 2.65
N LEU A 281 15.34 -0.15 3.67
CA LEU A 281 14.41 0.75 4.35
C LEU A 281 15.16 1.84 5.13
N LEU A 282 16.19 1.48 5.90
CA LEU A 282 16.99 2.44 6.67
C LEU A 282 17.64 3.47 5.74
N LYS A 283 18.17 3.03 4.59
CA LYS A 283 18.72 3.91 3.56
C LYS A 283 17.64 4.85 2.99
N ARG A 284 16.47 4.30 2.63
CA ARG A 284 15.33 5.09 2.12
C ARG A 284 14.89 6.18 3.12
N LYS A 285 14.91 5.88 4.41
CA LYS A 285 14.55 6.84 5.47
C LYS A 285 15.69 7.77 5.89
N GLY A 286 16.88 7.66 5.30
CA GLY A 286 18.04 8.47 5.68
C GLY A 286 18.56 8.19 7.09
N LEU A 287 18.32 6.99 7.60
CA LEU A 287 18.75 6.54 8.93
C LEU A 287 20.07 5.74 8.91
N LYS A 288 20.60 5.54 7.71
CA LYS A 288 21.88 4.87 7.48
C LYS A 288 22.57 5.41 6.23
#